data_010910c03f326a750a64dad5f00cdda0
#
_entry.id   010910c03f326a750a64dad5f00cdda0
#
_cell.length_a   1.000
_cell.length_b   1.000
_cell.length_c   1.000
_cell.angle_alpha   90.00
_cell.angle_beta   90.00
_cell.angle_gamma   90.00
#
_symmetry.space_group_name_H-M   'P 1'
#
loop_
_entity.id
_entity.type
_entity.pdbx_description
1 polymer ?
#
loop_
_entity_poly.entity_id
_entity_poly.type
_entity_poly.pdbx_seq_one_letter_code
_entity_poly.pdbx_strand_id
1 'polypeptide(L)'
;MVTEQQFRETLRRWVEALNAKDWDAFDKLMDELYTDDYVGHLPGAQDPVRGPEGMKQYFRNVLESIPGYHAMVEDVLVAGDKGAARFTGRRTDPATGKKQRLTGIMINRFVSGKFAEDWQLVGPWEDEG
;
A
#
# COMPACT_ATOMS: atom_id res chain seq x y z
N MET A 1 -5.56 20.13 -1.59
CA MET A 1 -6.66 19.18 -1.91
C MET A 1 -6.22 18.19 -2.95
N VAL A 2 -6.61 16.94 -2.82
CA VAL A 2 -6.37 15.93 -3.84
C VAL A 2 -7.66 15.66 -4.61
N THR A 3 -7.57 15.46 -5.92
CA THR A 3 -8.73 15.04 -6.72
C THR A 3 -8.80 13.52 -6.80
N GLU A 4 -9.98 12.97 -7.12
CA GLU A 4 -10.14 11.55 -7.33
C GLU A 4 -9.19 11.03 -8.42
N GLN A 5 -9.06 11.76 -9.52
CA GLN A 5 -8.17 11.39 -10.62
C GLN A 5 -6.71 11.36 -10.20
N GLN A 6 -6.27 12.36 -9.43
CA GLN A 6 -4.89 12.40 -8.89
C GLN A 6 -4.63 11.22 -7.96
N PHE A 7 -5.59 10.90 -7.10
CA PHE A 7 -5.46 9.79 -6.16
C PHE A 7 -5.40 8.45 -6.90
N ARG A 8 -6.29 8.23 -7.88
CA ARG A 8 -6.27 7.02 -8.71
C ARG A 8 -4.94 6.85 -9.41
N GLU A 9 -4.40 7.90 -9.99
CA GLU A 9 -3.13 7.85 -10.72
C GLU A 9 -1.96 7.57 -9.78
N THR A 10 -1.94 8.20 -8.61
CA THR A 10 -0.91 7.94 -7.60
C THR A 10 -0.94 6.48 -7.15
N LEU A 11 -2.14 5.95 -6.86
CA LEU A 11 -2.29 4.55 -6.45
C LEU A 11 -1.92 3.59 -7.57
N ARG A 12 -2.25 3.91 -8.82
CA ARG A 12 -1.88 3.09 -9.98
C ARG A 12 -0.36 2.94 -10.06
N ARG A 13 0.36 4.04 -9.95
CA ARG A 13 1.84 4.04 -9.97
C ARG A 13 2.40 3.21 -8.82
N TRP A 14 1.82 3.38 -7.64
CA TRP A 14 2.24 2.70 -6.43
C TRP A 14 2.08 1.18 -6.55
N VAL A 15 0.89 0.74 -6.95
CA VAL A 15 0.55 -0.68 -7.11
C VAL A 15 1.37 -1.32 -8.22
N GLU A 16 1.58 -0.61 -9.33
CA GLU A 16 2.38 -1.10 -10.45
C GLU A 16 3.83 -1.37 -10.01
N ALA A 17 4.43 -0.43 -9.29
CA ALA A 17 5.79 -0.59 -8.77
C ALA A 17 5.89 -1.74 -7.76
N LEU A 18 4.90 -1.86 -6.87
CA LEU A 18 4.85 -2.94 -5.89
C LEU A 18 4.76 -4.31 -6.57
N ASN A 19 3.84 -4.45 -7.52
CA ASN A 19 3.60 -5.72 -8.21
C ASN A 19 4.77 -6.15 -9.10
N ALA A 20 5.47 -5.19 -9.69
CA ALA A 20 6.65 -5.45 -10.51
C ALA A 20 7.86 -5.90 -9.71
N LYS A 21 7.89 -5.59 -8.42
CA LYS A 21 9.02 -5.90 -7.52
C LYS A 21 10.35 -5.36 -8.03
N ASP A 22 10.29 -4.24 -8.75
CA ASP A 22 11.47 -3.49 -9.18
C ASP A 22 11.83 -2.53 -8.05
N TRP A 23 12.79 -2.95 -7.21
CA TRP A 23 13.12 -2.22 -6.00
C TRP A 23 13.72 -0.84 -6.25
N ASP A 24 14.48 -0.67 -7.33
CA ASP A 24 15.03 0.65 -7.67
C ASP A 24 13.91 1.63 -8.03
N ALA A 25 12.97 1.20 -8.85
CA ALA A 25 11.80 2.01 -9.21
C ALA A 25 10.90 2.26 -8.00
N PHE A 26 10.71 1.25 -7.15
CA PHE A 26 9.91 1.36 -5.94
C PHE A 26 10.51 2.37 -4.97
N ASP A 27 11.81 2.31 -4.73
CA ASP A 27 12.50 3.23 -3.81
C ASP A 27 12.40 4.67 -4.29
N LYS A 28 12.60 4.91 -5.58
CA LYS A 28 12.45 6.25 -6.17
C LYS A 28 11.02 6.78 -6.00
N LEU A 29 10.04 5.91 -6.18
CA LEU A 29 8.64 6.27 -6.03
C LEU A 29 8.31 6.63 -4.58
N MET A 30 8.86 5.90 -3.61
CA MET A 30 8.68 6.23 -2.20
C MET A 30 9.23 7.63 -1.87
N ASP A 31 10.41 7.95 -2.38
CA ASP A 31 10.99 9.28 -2.20
C ASP A 31 10.14 10.38 -2.84
N GLU A 32 9.51 10.09 -3.97
CA GLU A 32 8.66 11.05 -4.67
C GLU A 32 7.30 11.25 -3.99
N LEU A 33 6.67 10.18 -3.52
CA LEU A 33 5.27 10.19 -3.09
C LEU A 33 5.05 10.48 -1.61
N TYR A 34 6.07 10.35 -0.77
CA TYR A 34 5.92 10.49 0.68
C TYR A 34 6.64 11.72 1.22
N THR A 35 6.01 12.41 2.20
CA THR A 35 6.69 13.51 2.87
C THR A 35 7.79 12.96 3.79
N ASP A 36 8.78 13.79 4.10
CA ASP A 36 9.89 13.39 4.98
C ASP A 36 9.41 13.01 6.38
N ASP A 37 8.33 13.65 6.84
CA ASP A 37 7.72 13.40 8.15
C ASP A 37 6.51 12.45 8.10
N TYR A 38 6.37 11.69 7.02
CA TYR A 38 5.30 10.73 6.86
C TYR A 38 5.18 9.77 8.04
N VAL A 39 3.94 9.47 8.43
CA VAL A 39 3.62 8.49 9.48
C VAL A 39 2.60 7.49 8.94
N GLY A 40 2.93 6.23 8.99
CA GLY A 40 2.04 5.16 8.54
C GLY A 40 1.62 4.24 9.69
N HIS A 41 0.31 4.05 9.84
CA HIS A 41 -0.28 3.10 10.79
C HIS A 41 -0.65 1.85 9.98
N LEU A 42 0.30 0.91 9.87
CA LEU A 42 0.26 -0.17 8.89
C LEU A 42 0.12 -1.54 9.56
N PRO A 43 -0.51 -2.51 8.86
CA PRO A 43 -0.72 -3.85 9.42
C PRO A 43 0.60 -4.51 9.82
N GLY A 44 0.61 -5.13 11.01
CA GLY A 44 1.77 -5.87 11.50
C GLY A 44 2.89 -5.02 12.08
N ALA A 45 2.81 -3.70 11.97
CA ALA A 45 3.79 -2.81 12.56
C ALA A 45 3.35 -2.43 13.97
N GLN A 46 4.19 -2.71 14.97
CA GLN A 46 3.91 -2.34 16.36
C GLN A 46 3.98 -0.81 16.53
N ASP A 47 4.99 -0.21 15.93
CA ASP A 47 5.20 1.24 15.96
C ASP A 47 4.86 1.83 14.61
N PRO A 48 4.48 3.12 14.55
CA PRO A 48 4.24 3.77 13.26
C PRO A 48 5.48 3.71 12.36
N VAL A 49 5.23 3.47 11.07
CA VAL A 49 6.26 3.51 10.04
C VAL A 49 6.52 4.97 9.69
N ARG A 50 7.80 5.38 9.66
CA ARG A 50 8.14 6.80 9.50
C ARG A 50 8.98 7.05 8.26
N GLY A 51 8.54 8.06 7.49
CA GLY A 51 9.25 8.58 6.33
C GLY A 51 9.35 7.62 5.16
N PRO A 52 9.92 8.07 4.03
CA PRO A 52 10.14 7.22 2.87
C PRO A 52 11.00 6.00 3.17
N GLU A 53 12.03 6.16 4.00
CA GLU A 53 12.91 5.04 4.37
C GLU A 53 12.17 3.95 5.14
N GLY A 54 11.27 4.36 6.06
CA GLY A 54 10.44 3.41 6.80
C GLY A 54 9.52 2.63 5.86
N MET A 55 8.95 3.29 4.85
CA MET A 55 8.08 2.64 3.86
C MET A 55 8.84 1.65 3.00
N LYS A 56 10.05 2.01 2.56
CA LYS A 56 10.90 1.10 1.79
C LYS A 56 11.17 -0.18 2.57
N GLN A 57 11.55 -0.04 3.83
CA GLN A 57 11.87 -1.18 4.69
C GLN A 57 10.63 -2.02 4.99
N TYR A 58 9.51 -1.39 5.31
CA TYR A 58 8.26 -2.08 5.63
C TYR A 58 7.82 -2.97 4.46
N PHE A 59 7.77 -2.44 3.25
CA PHE A 59 7.28 -3.20 2.10
C PHE A 59 8.27 -4.26 1.61
N ARG A 60 9.56 -4.04 1.74
CA ARG A 60 10.54 -5.11 1.50
C ARG A 60 10.29 -6.29 2.42
N ASN A 61 10.10 -6.02 3.71
CA ASN A 61 9.81 -7.07 4.69
C ASN A 61 8.50 -7.80 4.38
N VAL A 62 7.45 -7.06 4.03
CA VAL A 62 6.15 -7.64 3.66
C VAL A 62 6.30 -8.56 2.46
N LEU A 63 6.95 -8.08 1.39
CA LEU A 63 7.05 -8.85 0.15
C LEU A 63 7.98 -10.05 0.28
N GLU A 64 9.01 -9.98 1.12
CA GLU A 64 9.86 -11.12 1.42
C GLU A 64 9.11 -12.20 2.18
N SER A 65 8.19 -11.79 3.08
CA SER A 65 7.42 -12.73 3.90
C SER A 65 6.20 -13.31 3.17
N ILE A 66 5.80 -12.68 2.05
CA ILE A 66 4.61 -13.10 1.28
C ILE A 66 5.00 -13.28 -0.19
N PRO A 67 5.69 -14.36 -0.55
CA PRO A 67 6.09 -14.59 -1.95
C PRO A 67 4.87 -14.60 -2.88
N GLY A 68 5.00 -13.94 -4.03
CA GLY A 68 3.94 -13.88 -5.02
C GLY A 68 2.82 -12.90 -4.69
N TYR A 69 3.02 -12.03 -3.69
CA TYR A 69 2.02 -11.03 -3.34
C TYR A 69 1.71 -10.12 -4.53
N HIS A 70 0.41 -9.87 -4.75
CA HIS A 70 -0.08 -9.00 -5.81
C HIS A 70 -1.24 -8.17 -5.25
N ALA A 71 -1.24 -6.88 -5.50
CA ALA A 71 -2.30 -5.99 -5.02
C ALA A 71 -3.09 -5.40 -6.17
N MET A 72 -4.38 -5.14 -5.91
CA MET A 72 -5.29 -4.48 -6.85
C MET A 72 -6.19 -3.52 -6.09
N VAL A 73 -6.29 -2.27 -6.55
CA VAL A 73 -7.22 -1.29 -6.00
C VAL A 73 -8.60 -1.52 -6.61
N GLU A 74 -9.62 -1.61 -5.75
CA GLU A 74 -11.00 -1.88 -6.15
C GLU A 74 -11.86 -0.62 -6.19
N ASP A 75 -11.79 0.20 -5.13
CA ASP A 75 -12.57 1.43 -5.01
C ASP A 75 -11.73 2.55 -4.45
N VAL A 76 -12.04 3.79 -4.84
CA VAL A 76 -11.46 5.00 -4.24
C VAL A 76 -12.53 6.04 -3.98
N LEU A 77 -12.34 6.81 -2.90
CA LEU A 77 -13.14 7.96 -2.55
C LEU A 77 -12.19 9.08 -2.13
N VAL A 78 -12.57 10.32 -2.34
CA VAL A 78 -11.76 11.48 -1.97
C VAL A 78 -12.63 12.49 -1.24
N ALA A 79 -12.11 13.04 -0.16
CA ALA A 79 -12.75 14.11 0.60
C ALA A 79 -11.68 15.06 1.13
N GLY A 80 -11.62 16.27 0.57
CA GLY A 80 -10.63 17.28 0.97
C GLY A 80 -9.20 16.85 0.70
N ASP A 81 -8.41 16.76 1.76
CA ASP A 81 -7.00 16.33 1.70
C ASP A 81 -6.82 14.84 1.96
N LYS A 82 -7.91 14.07 2.00
CA LYS A 82 -7.87 12.64 2.29
C LYS A 82 -8.45 11.82 1.16
N GLY A 83 -7.86 10.67 0.95
CA GLY A 83 -8.40 9.64 0.08
C GLY A 83 -8.64 8.37 0.87
N ALA A 84 -9.61 7.57 0.45
CA ALA A 84 -9.85 6.24 0.98
C ALA A 84 -9.87 5.24 -0.17
N ALA A 85 -9.33 4.05 0.05
CA ALA A 85 -9.32 3.02 -0.97
C ALA A 85 -9.58 1.65 -0.35
N ARG A 86 -10.27 0.80 -1.11
CA ARG A 86 -10.40 -0.61 -0.81
C ARG A 86 -9.54 -1.38 -1.81
N PHE A 87 -8.76 -2.31 -1.33
CA PHE A 87 -7.87 -3.09 -2.18
C PHE A 87 -7.95 -4.57 -1.87
N THR A 88 -7.53 -5.39 -2.83
CA THR A 88 -7.41 -6.83 -2.70
C THR A 88 -5.94 -7.21 -2.80
N GLY A 89 -5.45 -7.97 -1.82
CA GLY A 89 -4.13 -8.61 -1.89
C GLY A 89 -4.31 -10.08 -2.20
N ARG A 90 -3.43 -10.63 -3.04
CA ARG A 90 -3.46 -12.05 -3.40
C ARG A 90 -2.11 -12.69 -3.20
N ARG A 91 -2.14 -13.97 -2.86
CA ARG A 91 -0.94 -14.79 -2.72
C ARG A 91 -1.26 -16.25 -3.02
N THR A 92 -0.21 -17.07 -3.14
CA THR A 92 -0.34 -18.52 -3.02
C THR A 92 0.14 -18.90 -1.63
N ASP A 93 -0.70 -19.60 -0.86
CA ASP A 93 -0.33 -20.06 0.48
C ASP A 93 0.85 -21.02 0.37
N PRO A 94 2.01 -20.71 0.97
CA PRO A 94 3.19 -21.56 0.86
C PRO A 94 3.03 -22.94 1.55
N ALA A 95 2.10 -23.04 2.51
CA ALA A 95 1.86 -24.30 3.24
C ALA A 95 0.96 -25.25 2.45
N THR A 96 -0.03 -24.73 1.72
CA THR A 96 -1.06 -25.58 1.07
C THR A 96 -1.04 -25.52 -0.45
N GLY A 97 -0.39 -24.53 -1.04
CA GLY A 97 -0.44 -24.25 -2.48
C GLY A 97 -1.74 -23.65 -2.96
N LYS A 98 -2.66 -23.32 -2.05
CA LYS A 98 -3.95 -22.73 -2.41
C LYS A 98 -3.80 -21.24 -2.69
N LYS A 99 -4.57 -20.76 -3.63
CA LYS A 99 -4.66 -19.31 -3.90
C LYS A 99 -5.53 -18.66 -2.84
N GLN A 100 -5.06 -17.54 -2.32
CA GLN A 100 -5.72 -16.80 -1.25
C GLN A 100 -5.81 -15.32 -1.58
N ARG A 101 -6.79 -14.67 -0.96
CA ARG A 101 -6.96 -13.22 -1.04
C ARG A 101 -7.24 -12.63 0.33
N LEU A 102 -6.93 -11.35 0.49
CA LEU A 102 -7.40 -10.54 1.61
C LEU A 102 -7.99 -9.24 1.08
N THR A 103 -8.86 -8.64 1.90
CA THR A 103 -9.38 -7.30 1.64
C THR A 103 -8.72 -6.32 2.60
N GLY A 104 -8.29 -5.19 2.07
CA GLY A 104 -7.75 -4.10 2.86
C GLY A 104 -8.49 -2.80 2.61
N ILE A 105 -8.47 -1.94 3.61
CA ILE A 105 -9.01 -0.57 3.53
C ILE A 105 -7.95 0.36 4.07
N MET A 106 -7.76 1.48 3.38
CA MET A 106 -6.81 2.50 3.82
C MET A 106 -7.40 3.90 3.69
N ILE A 107 -6.92 4.78 4.54
CA ILE A 107 -7.16 6.21 4.44
C ILE A 107 -5.80 6.88 4.33
N ASN A 108 -5.65 7.76 3.34
CA ASN A 108 -4.42 8.47 3.09
C ASN A 108 -4.67 9.97 3.25
N ARG A 109 -3.82 10.65 4.03
CA ARG A 109 -3.85 12.12 4.11
C ARG A 109 -2.70 12.66 3.28
N PHE A 110 -2.99 13.69 2.51
CA PHE A 110 -2.05 14.32 1.58
C PHE A 110 -1.65 15.71 2.05
N VAL A 111 -0.37 16.04 1.86
CA VAL A 111 0.14 17.40 2.03
C VAL A 111 0.98 17.70 0.78
N SER A 112 0.62 18.78 0.07
CA SER A 112 1.31 19.21 -1.16
C SER A 112 1.46 18.07 -2.19
N GLY A 113 0.40 17.27 -2.33
CA GLY A 113 0.36 16.18 -3.29
C GLY A 113 1.10 14.91 -2.89
N LYS A 114 1.61 14.84 -1.66
CA LYS A 114 2.33 13.68 -1.15
C LYS A 114 1.59 13.04 0.01
N PHE A 115 1.77 11.73 0.17
CA PHE A 115 1.27 11.03 1.35
C PHE A 115 1.98 11.56 2.60
N ALA A 116 1.21 12.01 3.57
CA ALA A 116 1.74 12.51 4.84
C ALA A 116 1.38 11.61 6.02
N GLU A 117 0.25 10.91 5.95
CA GLU A 117 -0.16 9.95 6.96
C GLU A 117 -1.13 8.94 6.37
N ASP A 118 -0.98 7.68 6.75
CA ASP A 118 -1.84 6.59 6.31
C ASP A 118 -2.35 5.76 7.49
N TRP A 119 -3.57 5.29 7.35
CA TRP A 119 -4.18 4.27 8.22
C TRP A 119 -4.61 3.12 7.35
N GLN A 120 -4.14 1.91 7.66
CA GLN A 120 -4.45 0.75 6.84
C GLN A 120 -4.83 -0.44 7.72
N LEU A 121 -5.91 -1.10 7.35
CA LEU A 121 -6.36 -2.33 8.00
C LEU A 121 -6.57 -3.39 6.94
N VAL A 122 -6.21 -4.62 7.26
CA VAL A 122 -6.42 -5.76 6.38
C VAL A 122 -7.18 -6.85 7.12
N GLY A 123 -8.02 -7.58 6.39
CA GLY A 123 -8.67 -8.77 6.90
C GLY A 123 -7.76 -9.99 6.81
N PRO A 124 -8.26 -11.16 7.22
CA PRO A 124 -7.49 -12.41 7.13
C PRO A 124 -7.35 -12.88 5.70
N TRP A 125 -6.35 -13.74 5.46
CA TRP A 125 -6.25 -14.47 4.22
C TRP A 125 -7.38 -15.49 4.13
N GLU A 126 -8.05 -15.52 2.98
CA GLU A 126 -9.16 -16.43 2.71
C GLU A 126 -8.86 -17.20 1.43
N ASP A 127 -9.21 -18.48 1.40
CA ASP A 127 -9.03 -19.30 0.20
C ASP A 127 -9.94 -18.79 -0.92
N GLU A 128 -9.40 -18.69 -2.12
CA GLU A 128 -10.19 -18.36 -3.30
C GLU A 128 -10.70 -19.66 -3.92
N GLY A 129 -11.98 -19.87 -3.78
CA GLY A 129 -12.73 -20.91 -4.41
C GLY A 129 -12.08 -22.22 -4.64
#